data_3564cb5987b7d72b1efd1c1138ea89ac
#
_entry.id   3564cb5987b7d72b1efd1c1138ea89ac
#
_cell.length_a   1.000
_cell.length_b   1.000
_cell.length_c   1.000
_cell.angle_alpha   90.00
_cell.angle_beta   90.00
_cell.angle_gamma   90.00
#
_symmetry.space_group_name_H-M   'P 1'
#
loop_
_entity.id
_entity.type
_entity.pdbx_description
1 polymer ?
#
loop_
_entity_poly.entity_id
_entity_poly.type
_entity_poly.pdbx_seq_one_letter_code
_entity_poly.pdbx_strand_id
1 'polypeptide(L)'
;MTNTLIFVDFATDDPARAGEFYAEVFGWENDARPHGIYHRMVPGGFFQNKDGTDSQIGNLHLGVFDANNARPHPSPEGVEPRTLATEGRKARIWVLVSDDDSHERILSTAEKLGGKVLWRDHYWAEFNGYNHAFADPWGNEIILWGKAGENPEIPADYTKE
;
A
#
# COMPACT_ATOMS: atom_id res chain seq x y z
N MET A 1 25.61 -12.16 -6.33
CA MET A 1 25.03 -10.81 -6.14
C MET A 1 23.52 -10.95 -6.04
N THR A 2 22.90 -10.29 -5.08
CA THR A 2 21.45 -10.25 -4.93
C THR A 2 20.95 -8.86 -5.28
N ASN A 3 20.00 -8.78 -6.23
CA ASN A 3 19.33 -7.54 -6.59
C ASN A 3 18.21 -7.24 -5.56
N THR A 4 17.91 -5.97 -5.36
CA THR A 4 16.92 -5.51 -4.38
C THR A 4 15.73 -4.86 -5.05
N LEU A 5 14.52 -5.19 -4.60
CA LEU A 5 13.30 -4.49 -4.97
C LEU A 5 13.27 -3.13 -4.26
N ILE A 6 13.16 -2.03 -5.01
CA ILE A 6 13.25 -0.67 -4.47
C ILE A 6 11.95 0.12 -4.51
N PHE A 7 11.04 -0.18 -5.44
CA PHE A 7 9.76 0.52 -5.57
C PHE A 7 8.60 -0.42 -5.89
N VAL A 8 7.41 0.00 -5.48
CA VAL A 8 6.14 -0.41 -6.06
C VAL A 8 5.44 0.85 -6.57
N ASP A 9 4.94 0.84 -7.79
CA ASP A 9 4.32 2.00 -8.40
C ASP A 9 2.81 1.83 -8.56
N PHE A 10 2.08 2.90 -8.22
CA PHE A 10 0.65 3.03 -8.49
C PHE A 10 0.39 4.09 -9.56
N ALA A 11 -0.44 3.74 -10.53
CA ALA A 11 -0.91 4.69 -11.54
C ALA A 11 -2.02 5.57 -10.96
N THR A 12 -1.98 6.86 -11.28
CA THR A 12 -2.99 7.86 -10.92
C THR A 12 -3.15 8.86 -12.06
N ASP A 13 -4.26 9.56 -12.10
CA ASP A 13 -4.45 10.71 -12.97
C ASP A 13 -4.10 12.05 -12.30
N ASP A 14 -3.80 12.02 -11.00
CA ASP A 14 -3.41 13.18 -10.19
C ASP A 14 -2.34 12.78 -9.15
N PRO A 15 -1.04 12.78 -9.53
CA PRO A 15 0.04 12.41 -8.63
C PRO A 15 0.16 13.28 -7.38
N ALA A 16 -0.15 14.58 -7.50
CA ALA A 16 -0.07 15.50 -6.36
C ALA A 16 -1.11 15.12 -5.29
N ARG A 17 -2.37 14.95 -5.69
CA ARG A 17 -3.44 14.51 -4.81
C ARG A 17 -3.19 13.10 -4.25
N ALA A 18 -2.62 12.20 -5.05
CA ALA A 18 -2.27 10.86 -4.58
C ALA A 18 -1.16 10.90 -3.52
N GLY A 19 -0.13 11.73 -3.72
CA GLY A 19 0.92 11.96 -2.73
C GLY A 19 0.37 12.52 -1.42
N GLU A 20 -0.52 13.50 -1.47
CA GLU A 20 -1.21 14.06 -0.29
C GLU A 20 -2.07 13.00 0.41
N PHE A 21 -2.80 12.18 -0.35
CA PHE A 21 -3.62 11.10 0.20
C PHE A 21 -2.78 10.14 1.06
N TYR A 22 -1.67 9.61 0.53
CA TYR A 22 -0.84 8.66 1.27
C TYR A 22 -0.09 9.30 2.44
N ALA A 23 0.31 10.57 2.31
CA ALA A 23 0.89 11.32 3.42
C ALA A 23 -0.10 11.48 4.58
N GLU A 24 -1.36 11.82 4.30
CA GLU A 24 -2.41 11.98 5.32
C GLU A 24 -2.84 10.63 5.93
N VAL A 25 -3.01 9.60 5.10
CA VAL A 25 -3.48 8.27 5.55
C VAL A 25 -2.43 7.57 6.42
N PHE A 26 -1.17 7.58 6.00
CA PHE A 26 -0.10 6.79 6.63
C PHE A 26 0.97 7.64 7.33
N GLY A 27 0.96 8.95 7.20
CA GLY A 27 2.02 9.81 7.72
C GLY A 27 3.35 9.67 6.95
N TRP A 28 3.31 9.18 5.71
CA TRP A 28 4.50 9.02 4.89
C TRP A 28 4.98 10.36 4.33
N GLU A 29 6.30 10.51 4.19
CA GLU A 29 6.87 11.66 3.51
C GLU A 29 6.48 11.64 2.02
N ASN A 30 5.97 12.78 1.53
CA ASN A 30 5.63 12.98 0.12
C ASN A 30 6.75 13.76 -0.58
N ASP A 31 7.63 13.05 -1.29
CA ASP A 31 8.73 13.61 -2.05
C ASP A 31 8.31 13.80 -3.51
N ALA A 32 7.81 14.99 -3.84
CA ALA A 32 7.44 15.36 -5.20
C ALA A 32 8.68 15.46 -6.09
N ARG A 33 8.70 14.71 -7.17
CA ARG A 33 9.81 14.74 -8.13
C ARG A 33 9.61 15.85 -9.17
N PRO A 34 10.69 16.30 -9.82
CA PRO A 34 10.60 17.35 -10.85
C PRO A 34 9.53 17.05 -11.90
N HIS A 35 8.87 18.10 -12.37
CA HIS A 35 7.79 18.08 -13.36
C HIS A 35 6.43 17.56 -12.87
N GLY A 36 6.27 17.17 -11.61
CA GLY A 36 4.98 16.80 -11.02
C GLY A 36 4.33 15.53 -11.55
N ILE A 37 5.06 14.73 -12.32
CA ILE A 37 4.53 13.48 -12.92
C ILE A 37 4.76 12.24 -12.05
N TYR A 38 5.53 12.40 -10.98
CA TYR A 38 5.89 11.32 -10.06
C TYR A 38 6.07 11.86 -8.65
N HIS A 39 5.49 11.16 -7.68
CA HIS A 39 5.75 11.38 -6.27
C HIS A 39 6.27 10.09 -5.64
N ARG A 40 7.35 10.21 -4.88
CA ARG A 40 7.90 9.11 -4.09
C ARG A 40 7.38 9.22 -2.67
N MET A 41 6.64 8.22 -2.23
CA MET A 41 6.20 8.11 -0.85
C MET A 41 7.26 7.35 -0.05
N VAL A 42 7.75 7.95 1.03
CA VAL A 42 8.78 7.36 1.88
C VAL A 42 8.13 6.87 3.17
N PRO A 43 7.92 5.55 3.33
CA PRO A 43 7.39 5.00 4.57
C PRO A 43 8.32 5.26 5.75
N GLY A 44 7.77 5.48 6.94
CA GLY A 44 8.51 5.50 8.19
C GLY A 44 8.74 4.10 8.75
N GLY A 45 9.63 4.00 9.73
CA GLY A 45 9.91 2.76 10.45
C GLY A 45 10.75 1.75 9.65
N PHE A 46 11.00 0.60 10.28
CA PHE A 46 11.76 -0.50 9.70
C PHE A 46 11.02 -1.81 9.90
N PHE A 47 11.04 -2.67 8.89
CA PHE A 47 10.59 -4.03 9.04
C PHE A 47 11.61 -4.80 9.89
N GLN A 48 11.16 -5.48 10.95
CA GLN A 48 12.02 -6.25 11.82
C GLN A 48 12.04 -7.73 11.45
N ASN A 49 13.21 -8.33 11.54
CA ASN A 49 13.41 -9.77 11.48
C ASN A 49 12.83 -10.46 12.73
N LYS A 50 12.72 -11.80 12.69
CA LYS A 50 12.22 -12.60 13.84
C LYS A 50 13.02 -12.41 15.13
N ASP A 51 14.29 -12.05 15.03
CA ASP A 51 15.19 -11.81 16.16
C ASP A 51 15.15 -10.37 16.69
N GLY A 52 14.25 -9.54 16.15
CA GLY A 52 14.09 -8.13 16.54
C GLY A 52 15.11 -7.18 15.92
N THR A 53 16.01 -7.66 15.05
CA THR A 53 16.91 -6.81 14.31
C THR A 53 16.23 -6.18 13.10
N ASP A 54 16.69 -4.99 12.68
CA ASP A 54 16.15 -4.34 11.48
C ASP A 54 16.48 -5.15 10.21
N SER A 55 15.50 -5.23 9.32
CA SER A 55 15.68 -5.91 8.04
C SER A 55 16.67 -5.16 7.16
N GLN A 56 17.59 -5.89 6.54
CA GLN A 56 18.54 -5.32 5.56
C GLN A 56 17.87 -4.80 4.28
N ILE A 57 16.63 -5.19 4.03
CA ILE A 57 15.87 -4.76 2.84
C ILE A 57 15.51 -3.26 2.93
N GLY A 58 15.52 -2.70 4.15
CA GLY A 58 15.11 -1.30 4.36
C GLY A 58 13.63 -1.09 4.07
N ASN A 59 13.23 0.15 3.85
CA ASN A 59 11.86 0.50 3.50
C ASN A 59 11.67 0.44 1.98
N LEU A 60 10.73 -0.39 1.53
CA LEU A 60 10.27 -0.36 0.15
C LEU A 60 9.46 0.91 -0.07
N HIS A 61 9.86 1.74 -1.02
CA HIS A 61 9.14 2.98 -1.33
C HIS A 61 7.92 2.71 -2.22
N LEU A 62 6.88 3.54 -2.05
CA LEU A 62 5.75 3.59 -2.97
C LEU A 62 5.95 4.77 -3.93
N GLY A 63 5.81 4.52 -5.23
CA GLY A 63 5.70 5.55 -6.26
C GLY A 63 4.24 5.78 -6.65
N VAL A 64 3.85 7.03 -6.83
CA VAL A 64 2.61 7.39 -7.51
C VAL A 64 2.96 8.19 -8.75
N PHE A 65 2.48 7.76 -9.91
CA PHE A 65 2.85 8.36 -11.19
C PHE A 65 1.62 8.73 -12.02
N ASP A 66 1.76 9.79 -12.82
CA ASP A 66 0.73 10.24 -13.74
C ASP A 66 0.60 9.30 -14.95
N ALA A 67 -0.44 8.48 -14.94
CA ALA A 67 -0.72 7.53 -16.01
C ALA A 67 -0.97 8.23 -17.38
N ASN A 68 -1.40 9.49 -17.38
CA ASN A 68 -1.63 10.24 -18.61
C ASN A 68 -0.34 10.80 -19.23
N ASN A 69 0.68 11.05 -18.38
CA ASN A 69 1.98 11.59 -18.77
C ASN A 69 3.11 10.56 -18.75
N ALA A 70 2.79 9.30 -18.47
CA ALA A 70 3.77 8.21 -18.52
C ALA A 70 4.33 8.06 -19.94
N ARG A 71 5.63 7.80 -20.01
CA ARG A 71 6.27 7.51 -21.30
C ARG A 71 5.68 6.24 -21.89
N PRO A 72 5.48 6.16 -23.23
CA PRO A 72 5.10 4.92 -23.88
C PRO A 72 6.05 3.79 -23.50
N HIS A 73 5.51 2.58 -23.35
CA HIS A 73 6.32 1.41 -23.08
C HIS A 73 7.28 1.15 -24.24
N PRO A 74 8.59 0.86 -23.99
CA PRO A 74 9.58 0.66 -25.03
C PRO A 74 9.38 -0.61 -25.86
N SER A 75 8.54 -1.53 -25.37
CA SER A 75 8.16 -2.75 -26.09
C SER A 75 6.68 -2.74 -26.45
N PRO A 76 6.29 -3.10 -27.69
CA PRO A 76 4.88 -3.19 -28.08
C PRO A 76 4.10 -4.27 -27.32
N GLU A 77 4.78 -5.20 -26.68
CA GLU A 77 4.19 -6.25 -25.83
C GLU A 77 4.00 -5.79 -24.37
N GLY A 78 4.57 -4.64 -24.00
CA GLY A 78 4.42 -4.07 -22.68
C GLY A 78 3.02 -3.48 -22.46
N VAL A 79 2.57 -3.47 -21.21
CA VAL A 79 1.28 -2.89 -20.84
C VAL A 79 1.47 -1.43 -20.47
N GLU A 80 0.77 -0.54 -21.17
CA GLU A 80 0.78 0.87 -20.88
C GLU A 80 0.26 1.17 -19.45
N PRO A 81 0.90 2.05 -18.68
CA PRO A 81 0.48 2.38 -17.32
C PRO A 81 -0.99 2.82 -17.22
N ARG A 82 -1.47 3.58 -18.22
CA ARG A 82 -2.87 4.00 -18.28
C ARG A 82 -3.84 2.83 -18.41
N THR A 83 -3.49 1.80 -19.19
CA THR A 83 -4.26 0.57 -19.29
C THR A 83 -4.32 -0.16 -17.94
N LEU A 84 -3.21 -0.23 -17.21
CA LEU A 84 -3.19 -0.79 -15.86
C LEU A 84 -4.14 -0.05 -14.91
N ALA A 85 -4.19 1.26 -14.99
CA ALA A 85 -5.07 2.08 -14.14
C ALA A 85 -6.56 1.92 -14.49
N THR A 86 -6.91 1.79 -15.79
CA THR A 86 -8.29 1.81 -16.26
C THR A 86 -8.92 0.42 -16.40
N GLU A 87 -8.15 -0.61 -16.68
CA GLU A 87 -8.65 -1.97 -16.95
C GLU A 87 -8.64 -2.91 -15.74
N GLY A 88 -8.51 -2.38 -14.52
CA GLY A 88 -8.59 -3.16 -13.29
C GLY A 88 -7.38 -4.05 -12.97
N ARG A 89 -6.30 -3.98 -13.73
CA ARG A 89 -5.02 -4.62 -13.43
C ARG A 89 -4.24 -3.78 -12.43
N LYS A 90 -4.73 -3.73 -11.19
CA LYS A 90 -4.20 -2.85 -10.16
C LYS A 90 -3.20 -3.56 -9.28
N ALA A 91 -2.17 -2.84 -8.87
CA ALA A 91 -1.26 -3.33 -7.86
C ALA A 91 -1.97 -3.45 -6.51
N ARG A 92 -1.46 -4.32 -5.66
CA ARG A 92 -1.88 -4.51 -4.29
C ARG A 92 -0.66 -4.45 -3.38
N ILE A 93 -0.74 -3.67 -2.32
CA ILE A 93 0.34 -3.59 -1.33
C ILE A 93 -0.16 -4.01 0.05
N TRP A 94 0.78 -4.47 0.87
CA TRP A 94 0.55 -4.77 2.27
C TRP A 94 1.31 -3.77 3.13
N VAL A 95 0.62 -3.20 4.10
CA VAL A 95 1.15 -2.22 5.05
C VAL A 95 1.04 -2.80 6.46
N LEU A 96 2.19 -2.98 7.12
CA LEU A 96 2.21 -3.29 8.54
C LEU A 96 1.78 -2.04 9.32
N VAL A 97 0.70 -2.15 10.07
CA VAL A 97 0.24 -1.05 10.93
C VAL A 97 1.14 -0.99 12.17
N SER A 98 1.62 0.22 12.46
CA SER A 98 2.47 0.49 13.62
C SER A 98 1.71 0.31 14.93
N ASP A 99 2.41 -0.04 16.01
CA ASP A 99 1.83 -0.25 17.34
C ASP A 99 1.26 1.06 17.94
N ASP A 100 1.69 2.22 17.45
CA ASP A 100 1.18 3.54 17.84
C ASP A 100 0.06 4.08 16.94
N ASP A 101 -0.42 3.28 15.98
CA ASP A 101 -1.53 3.60 15.08
C ASP A 101 -2.62 2.51 15.15
N SER A 102 -3.74 2.73 14.44
CA SER A 102 -4.86 1.78 14.43
C SER A 102 -5.47 1.63 13.03
N HIS A 103 -5.93 0.41 12.74
CA HIS A 103 -6.67 0.12 11.52
C HIS A 103 -7.86 1.07 11.35
N GLU A 104 -8.60 1.33 12.45
CA GLU A 104 -9.79 2.19 12.39
C GLU A 104 -9.46 3.64 12.03
N ARG A 105 -8.38 4.21 12.59
CA ARG A 105 -7.94 5.56 12.23
C ARG A 105 -7.57 5.63 10.75
N ILE A 106 -6.81 4.65 10.26
CA ILE A 106 -6.36 4.59 8.86
C ILE A 106 -7.57 4.47 7.92
N LEU A 107 -8.48 3.54 8.20
CA LEU A 107 -9.68 3.31 7.37
C LEU A 107 -10.59 4.54 7.36
N SER A 108 -10.85 5.16 8.52
CA SER A 108 -11.66 6.37 8.61
C SER A 108 -11.05 7.54 7.85
N THR A 109 -9.72 7.68 7.91
CA THR A 109 -9.01 8.73 7.17
C THR A 109 -9.07 8.48 5.67
N ALA A 110 -8.86 7.24 5.25
CA ALA A 110 -8.97 6.87 3.84
C ALA A 110 -10.37 7.16 3.27
N GLU A 111 -11.44 6.82 4.02
CA GLU A 111 -12.83 7.11 3.61
C GLU A 111 -13.08 8.61 3.49
N LYS A 112 -12.62 9.42 4.45
CA LYS A 112 -12.75 10.89 4.39
C LYS A 112 -12.09 11.50 3.16
N LEU A 113 -11.01 10.88 2.69
CA LEU A 113 -10.24 11.32 1.53
C LEU A 113 -10.72 10.70 0.20
N GLY A 114 -11.83 9.98 0.22
CA GLY A 114 -12.48 9.41 -0.96
C GLY A 114 -12.07 7.98 -1.30
N GLY A 115 -11.36 7.31 -0.40
CA GLY A 115 -11.12 5.87 -0.47
C GLY A 115 -12.39 5.07 -0.12
N LYS A 116 -12.34 3.77 -0.35
CA LYS A 116 -13.45 2.85 -0.08
C LYS A 116 -12.96 1.65 0.72
N VAL A 117 -13.50 1.43 1.92
CA VAL A 117 -13.23 0.21 2.69
C VAL A 117 -13.79 -1.00 1.94
N LEU A 118 -12.97 -2.02 1.78
CA LEU A 118 -13.30 -3.27 1.06
C LEU A 118 -13.71 -4.37 2.04
N TRP A 119 -12.93 -4.56 3.11
CA TRP A 119 -13.28 -5.46 4.21
C TRP A 119 -12.60 -5.05 5.53
N ARG A 120 -13.09 -5.64 6.63
CA ARG A 120 -12.58 -5.46 7.99
C ARG A 120 -12.42 -6.84 8.65
N ASP A 121 -11.54 -6.91 9.64
CA ASP A 121 -11.44 -8.01 10.60
C ASP A 121 -11.25 -9.41 9.98
N HIS A 122 -10.54 -9.49 8.85
CA HIS A 122 -10.24 -10.77 8.24
C HIS A 122 -9.03 -11.40 8.93
N TYR A 123 -9.25 -12.49 9.70
CA TYR A 123 -8.19 -13.22 10.36
C TYR A 123 -7.47 -14.14 9.37
N TRP A 124 -6.14 -14.15 9.41
CA TRP A 124 -5.30 -15.02 8.61
C TRP A 124 -4.39 -15.87 9.51
N ALA A 125 -4.75 -17.15 9.69
CA ALA A 125 -4.09 -18.05 10.64
C ALA A 125 -2.63 -18.35 10.29
N GLU A 126 -2.27 -18.40 9.01
CA GLU A 126 -0.92 -18.70 8.54
C GLU A 126 0.11 -17.71 9.07
N PHE A 127 -0.31 -16.48 9.30
CA PHE A 127 0.54 -15.40 9.79
C PHE A 127 0.11 -14.85 11.16
N ASN A 128 -0.90 -15.45 11.78
CA ASN A 128 -1.47 -15.05 13.06
C ASN A 128 -1.74 -13.54 13.12
N GLY A 129 -2.61 -13.05 12.28
CA GLY A 129 -2.93 -11.64 12.23
C GLY A 129 -4.27 -11.34 11.61
N TYR A 130 -4.69 -10.08 11.79
CA TYR A 130 -5.89 -9.55 11.15
C TYR A 130 -5.50 -8.65 9.99
N ASN A 131 -6.26 -8.73 8.91
CA ASN A 131 -6.13 -7.80 7.81
C ASN A 131 -7.46 -7.10 7.54
N HIS A 132 -7.32 -5.87 7.07
CA HIS A 132 -8.37 -5.01 6.61
C HIS A 132 -7.95 -4.48 5.26
N ALA A 133 -8.86 -4.04 4.42
CA ALA A 133 -8.46 -3.46 3.16
C ALA A 133 -9.33 -2.28 2.76
N PHE A 134 -8.71 -1.37 2.04
CA PHE A 134 -9.40 -0.30 1.35
C PHE A 134 -8.84 -0.12 -0.06
N ALA A 135 -9.65 0.46 -0.93
CA ALA A 135 -9.19 0.99 -2.20
C ALA A 135 -8.94 2.50 -2.06
N ASP A 136 -7.85 2.98 -2.66
CA ASP A 136 -7.65 4.42 -2.80
C ASP A 136 -8.67 5.02 -3.80
N PRO A 137 -8.76 6.36 -3.94
CA PRO A 137 -9.68 6.97 -4.89
C PRO A 137 -9.47 6.56 -6.35
N TRP A 138 -8.33 6.02 -6.70
CA TRP A 138 -7.97 5.50 -8.03
C TRP A 138 -8.17 4.00 -8.15
N GLY A 139 -8.60 3.34 -7.06
CA GLY A 139 -8.96 1.94 -6.99
C GLY A 139 -7.78 0.99 -6.80
N ASN A 140 -6.59 1.45 -6.40
CA ASN A 140 -5.53 0.57 -5.96
C ASN A 140 -5.90 -0.03 -4.60
N GLU A 141 -5.54 -1.30 -4.37
CA GLU A 141 -5.89 -2.02 -3.15
C GLU A 141 -4.76 -1.97 -2.13
N ILE A 142 -5.08 -1.50 -0.94
CA ILE A 142 -4.17 -1.43 0.19
C ILE A 142 -4.68 -2.37 1.27
N ILE A 143 -3.85 -3.33 1.68
CA ILE A 143 -4.14 -4.25 2.77
C ILE A 143 -3.36 -3.80 4.00
N LEU A 144 -4.08 -3.57 5.08
CA LEU A 144 -3.52 -3.28 6.39
C LEU A 144 -3.30 -4.58 7.14
N TRP A 145 -2.13 -4.76 7.70
CA TRP A 145 -1.77 -5.94 8.47
C TRP A 145 -1.46 -5.60 9.91
N GLY A 146 -2.05 -6.34 10.85
CA GLY A 146 -1.74 -6.25 12.27
C GLY A 146 -1.61 -7.64 12.90
N LYS A 147 -0.61 -7.83 13.76
CA LYS A 147 -0.44 -9.07 14.52
C LYS A 147 -1.60 -9.26 15.49
N ALA A 148 -2.13 -10.47 15.59
CA ALA A 148 -3.26 -10.79 16.47
C ALA A 148 -2.86 -11.13 17.92
N GLY A 149 -1.55 -11.21 18.24
CA GLY A 149 -1.05 -11.60 19.55
C GLY A 149 -1.07 -13.10 19.81
N GLU A 150 -0.83 -13.48 21.07
CA GLU A 150 -0.68 -14.90 21.48
C GLU A 150 -2.04 -15.63 21.55
N ASN A 151 -3.12 -14.91 21.87
CA ASN A 151 -4.47 -15.45 22.02
C ASN A 151 -5.45 -14.67 21.14
N PRO A 152 -5.45 -14.85 19.82
CA PRO A 152 -6.31 -14.11 18.93
C PRO A 152 -7.78 -14.49 19.09
N GLU A 153 -8.67 -13.49 19.01
CA GLU A 153 -10.10 -13.74 18.82
C GLU A 153 -10.34 -14.19 17.38
N ILE A 154 -10.51 -15.50 17.18
CA ILE A 154 -10.77 -16.04 15.84
C ILE A 154 -12.26 -15.87 15.55
N PRO A 155 -12.64 -15.18 14.44
CA PRO A 155 -14.03 -15.04 14.05
C PRO A 155 -14.75 -16.40 13.93
N ALA A 156 -16.02 -16.45 14.36
CA ALA A 156 -16.79 -17.70 14.41
C ALA A 156 -17.02 -18.34 13.02
N ASP A 157 -16.93 -17.53 11.97
CA ASP A 157 -17.06 -17.94 10.57
C ASP A 157 -15.72 -18.28 9.89
N TYR A 158 -14.62 -18.24 10.67
CA TYR A 158 -13.32 -18.63 10.15
C TYR A 158 -13.30 -20.12 9.87
N THR A 159 -13.26 -20.49 8.60
CA THR A 159 -13.01 -21.84 8.15
C THR A 159 -11.54 -21.99 7.77
N LYS A 160 -10.84 -22.93 8.40
CA LYS A 160 -9.52 -23.36 7.94
C LYS A 160 -9.69 -23.95 6.53
N GLU A 161 -9.17 -23.25 5.52
CA GLU A 161 -8.98 -23.86 4.20
C GLU A 161 -7.81 -24.82 4.23
#